data_64689ae69a417a6fc9933e4c50c3463a
#
_entry.id   64689ae69a417a6fc9933e4c50c3463a
#
_cell.length_a   1.000
_cell.length_b   1.000
_cell.length_c   1.000
_cell.angle_alpha   90.00
_cell.angle_beta   90.00
_cell.angle_gamma   90.00
#
_symmetry.space_group_name_H-M   'P 1'
#
loop_
_entity.id
_entity.type
_entity.pdbx_description
1 polymer ?
#
loop_
_entity_poly.entity_id
_entity_poly.type
_entity_poly.pdbx_seq_one_letter_code
_entity_poly.pdbx_strand_id
1 'polypeptide(L)'
;MAGGLAALLDDVAMIAKLTSATSTKAMAVVIDDAAVTPRYVTGLSPARELPIIWRIAKGSLRNKAIILVVALALSQFIPWILTPILMLGGTYLCFEGAEKVWEAVAGHHGEEEPAADRGEKDENTLVGGAITTDFILSAEIMVISLNSLAEEGFWRRAITLALVGILITALVYGVVALIVKMDDVGLKLKEGKGAGRALGGLLVAAMPKLLAALSVIGIAAMLWVGGHILLDGAAKLGWGVPLGLVHGLAHTTASVPVAGETLEWVVETACSAVLGLAVGAVIVAVVHLIPKRAAEPAR
;
A
#
# COMPACT_ATOMS: atom_id res chain seq x y z
N MET A 1 9.20 42.00 19.41
CA MET A 1 8.69 40.64 19.77
C MET A 1 7.47 40.22 18.92
N ALA A 2 6.67 41.12 18.36
CA ALA A 2 5.55 40.77 17.48
C ALA A 2 5.96 40.13 16.14
N GLY A 3 7.15 40.46 15.60
CA GLY A 3 7.63 39.90 14.34
C GLY A 3 8.01 38.41 14.40
N GLY A 4 8.46 37.92 15.56
CA GLY A 4 8.83 36.52 15.72
C GLY A 4 7.61 35.58 15.74
N LEU A 5 6.51 36.00 16.34
CA LEU A 5 5.26 35.22 16.37
C LEU A 5 4.62 35.13 14.97
N ALA A 6 4.61 36.25 14.24
CA ALA A 6 4.09 36.30 12.88
C ALA A 6 4.90 35.40 11.93
N ALA A 7 6.22 35.46 12.02
CA ALA A 7 7.10 34.58 11.23
C ALA A 7 6.89 33.08 11.57
N LEU A 8 6.69 32.75 12.84
CA LEU A 8 6.42 31.38 13.27
C LEU A 8 5.06 30.87 12.77
N LEU A 9 4.04 31.74 12.79
CA LEU A 9 2.72 31.42 12.24
C LEU A 9 2.76 31.22 10.73
N ASP A 10 3.55 32.02 10.02
CA ASP A 10 3.74 31.90 8.57
C ASP A 10 4.46 30.59 8.21
N ASP A 11 5.51 30.22 8.96
CA ASP A 11 6.21 28.93 8.79
C ASP A 11 5.27 27.75 9.06
N VAL A 12 4.43 27.81 10.09
CA VAL A 12 3.46 26.75 10.40
C VAL A 12 2.40 26.66 9.29
N ALA A 13 1.89 27.78 8.79
CA ALA A 13 0.93 27.81 7.69
C ALA A 13 1.53 27.24 6.40
N MET A 14 2.80 27.57 6.11
CA MET A 14 3.53 27.02 4.97
C MET A 14 3.69 25.50 5.09
N ILE A 15 4.13 24.99 6.23
CA ILE A 15 4.27 23.55 6.47
C ILE A 15 2.92 22.84 6.34
N ALA A 16 1.85 23.41 6.88
CA ALA A 16 0.50 22.84 6.74
C ALA A 16 0.06 22.77 5.28
N LYS A 17 0.30 23.82 4.49
CA LYS A 17 0.00 23.87 3.06
C LYS A 17 0.81 22.83 2.28
N LEU A 18 2.12 22.74 2.54
CA LEU A 18 2.99 21.75 1.92
C LEU A 18 2.57 20.32 2.28
N THR A 19 2.26 20.06 3.54
CA THR A 19 1.78 18.73 4.00
C THR A 19 0.50 18.35 3.28
N SER A 20 -0.48 19.25 3.18
CA SER A 20 -1.75 19.01 2.47
C SER A 20 -1.51 18.74 0.98
N ALA A 21 -0.74 19.56 0.30
CA ALA A 21 -0.45 19.41 -1.13
C ALA A 21 0.32 18.11 -1.42
N THR A 22 1.30 17.79 -0.57
CA THR A 22 2.10 16.56 -0.71
C THR A 22 1.25 15.31 -0.44
N SER A 23 0.40 15.33 0.60
CA SER A 23 -0.52 14.23 0.89
C SER A 23 -1.52 14.02 -0.24
N THR A 24 -2.00 15.08 -0.89
CA THR A 24 -2.88 14.95 -2.05
C THR A 24 -2.18 14.27 -3.23
N LYS A 25 -0.90 14.59 -3.49
CA LYS A 25 -0.12 13.93 -4.54
C LYS A 25 0.14 12.45 -4.23
N ALA A 26 0.32 12.12 -2.96
CA ALA A 26 0.51 10.75 -2.51
C ALA A 26 -0.80 9.95 -2.40
N MET A 27 -1.97 10.56 -2.57
CA MET A 27 -3.27 9.94 -2.29
C MET A 27 -3.53 8.69 -3.13
N ALA A 28 -3.07 8.64 -4.37
CA ALA A 28 -3.22 7.44 -5.20
C ALA A 28 -2.56 6.21 -4.53
N VAL A 29 -1.31 6.37 -4.09
CA VAL A 29 -0.57 5.30 -3.39
C VAL A 29 -1.16 4.99 -2.01
N VAL A 30 -1.75 5.99 -1.35
CA VAL A 30 -2.48 5.80 -0.08
C VAL A 30 -3.73 4.92 -0.26
N ILE A 31 -4.42 5.07 -1.40
CA ILE A 31 -5.56 4.21 -1.73
C ILE A 31 -5.10 2.76 -1.90
N ASP A 32 -3.95 2.55 -2.55
CA ASP A 32 -3.37 1.23 -2.74
C ASP A 32 -2.97 0.59 -1.40
N ASP A 33 -2.30 1.33 -0.53
CA ASP A 33 -1.94 0.89 0.83
C ASP A 33 -3.19 0.54 1.66
N ALA A 34 -4.23 1.37 1.60
CA ALA A 34 -5.52 1.11 2.26
C ALA A 34 -6.25 -0.11 1.68
N ALA A 35 -6.06 -0.45 0.41
CA ALA A 35 -6.66 -1.62 -0.23
C ALA A 35 -5.90 -2.92 0.13
N VAL A 36 -4.59 -2.87 0.25
CA VAL A 36 -3.74 -4.03 0.56
C VAL A 36 -3.83 -4.42 2.04
N THR A 37 -3.84 -3.45 2.95
CA THR A 37 -3.75 -3.69 4.41
C THR A 37 -4.86 -4.56 5.00
N PRO A 38 -6.16 -4.42 4.63
CA PRO A 38 -7.25 -5.21 5.22
C PRO A 38 -7.09 -6.72 5.06
N ARG A 39 -6.45 -7.18 4.00
CA ARG A 39 -6.26 -8.63 3.76
C ARG A 39 -5.46 -9.32 4.86
N TYR A 40 -4.58 -8.60 5.55
CA TYR A 40 -3.76 -9.14 6.63
C TYR A 40 -4.52 -9.30 7.95
N VAL A 41 -5.68 -8.69 8.09
CA VAL A 41 -6.54 -8.78 9.29
C VAL A 41 -7.82 -9.56 9.04
N THR A 42 -8.08 -9.97 7.80
CA THR A 42 -9.26 -10.76 7.44
C THR A 42 -9.19 -12.14 8.09
N GLY A 43 -10.31 -12.55 8.69
CA GLY A 43 -10.45 -13.89 9.27
C GLY A 43 -9.87 -14.04 10.69
N LEU A 44 -9.47 -12.96 11.35
CA LEU A 44 -9.07 -12.96 12.76
C LEU A 44 -10.28 -12.91 13.70
N SER A 45 -10.09 -13.28 14.95
CA SER A 45 -11.17 -13.12 15.95
C SER A 45 -11.39 -11.62 16.23
N PRO A 46 -12.66 -11.17 16.40
CA PRO A 46 -13.01 -9.75 16.58
C PRO A 46 -12.28 -9.06 17.75
N ALA A 47 -11.91 -9.82 18.79
CA ALA A 47 -11.17 -9.30 19.93
C ALA A 47 -9.69 -9.01 19.62
N ARG A 48 -9.12 -9.64 18.57
CA ARG A 48 -7.70 -9.54 18.21
C ARG A 48 -7.43 -8.59 17.04
N GLU A 49 -8.43 -8.24 16.27
CA GLU A 49 -8.30 -7.39 15.09
C GLU A 49 -7.68 -6.02 15.41
N LEU A 50 -8.25 -5.26 16.35
CA LEU A 50 -7.72 -3.94 16.71
C LEU A 50 -6.30 -3.99 17.32
N PRO A 51 -5.97 -4.91 18.22
CA PRO A 51 -4.59 -5.09 18.70
C PRO A 51 -3.60 -5.37 17.57
N ILE A 52 -3.98 -6.17 16.57
CA ILE A 52 -3.13 -6.48 15.42
C ILE A 52 -2.98 -5.26 14.51
N ILE A 53 -4.07 -4.58 14.16
CA ILE A 53 -4.02 -3.32 13.40
C ILE A 53 -3.10 -2.31 14.09
N TRP A 54 -3.19 -2.19 15.42
CA TRP A 54 -2.33 -1.28 16.17
C TRP A 54 -0.85 -1.70 16.14
N ARG A 55 -0.55 -3.01 16.17
CA ARG A 55 0.81 -3.53 16.00
C ARG A 55 1.36 -3.20 14.61
N ILE A 56 0.55 -3.39 13.56
CA ILE A 56 0.92 -3.06 12.18
C ILE A 56 1.13 -1.55 12.05
N ALA A 57 0.21 -0.72 12.56
CA ALA A 57 0.32 0.74 12.53
C ALA A 57 1.59 1.27 13.21
N LYS A 58 1.97 0.70 14.35
CA LYS A 58 3.26 1.01 15.01
C LYS A 58 4.46 0.59 14.17
N GLY A 59 4.38 -0.59 13.54
CA GLY A 59 5.40 -1.06 12.61
C GLY A 59 5.54 -0.14 11.39
N SER A 60 4.42 0.25 10.80
CA SER A 60 4.34 1.22 9.72
C SER A 60 4.96 2.57 10.08
N LEU A 61 4.60 3.11 11.25
CA LEU A 61 5.18 4.39 11.71
C LEU A 61 6.69 4.29 11.93
N ARG A 62 7.17 3.15 12.46
CA ARG A 62 8.61 2.89 12.60
C ARG A 62 9.28 2.79 11.24
N ASN A 63 8.67 2.10 10.28
CA ASN A 63 9.15 2.00 8.91
C ASN A 63 9.28 3.39 8.28
N LYS A 64 8.23 4.20 8.35
CA LYS A 64 8.22 5.56 7.82
C LYS A 64 9.28 6.45 8.46
N ALA A 65 9.53 6.31 9.76
CA ALA A 65 10.60 7.03 10.44
C ALA A 65 12.00 6.62 9.92
N ILE A 66 12.23 5.33 9.71
CA ILE A 66 13.50 4.82 9.15
C ILE A 66 13.66 5.30 7.70
N ILE A 67 12.62 5.12 6.89
CA ILE A 67 12.62 5.52 5.47
C ILE A 67 12.85 7.03 5.34
N LEU A 68 12.21 7.84 6.18
CA LEU A 68 12.38 9.29 6.21
C LEU A 68 13.86 9.67 6.35
N VAL A 69 14.54 9.11 7.36
CA VAL A 69 15.96 9.40 7.61
C VAL A 69 16.83 8.93 6.44
N VAL A 70 16.58 7.70 5.97
CA VAL A 70 17.35 7.11 4.87
C VAL A 70 17.08 7.87 3.56
N ALA A 71 15.81 8.16 3.22
CA ALA A 71 15.47 8.88 2.00
C ALA A 71 16.02 10.31 1.99
N LEU A 72 15.96 11.03 3.13
CA LEU A 72 16.57 12.35 3.25
C LEU A 72 18.09 12.29 3.07
N ALA A 73 18.75 11.33 3.70
CA ALA A 73 20.20 11.15 3.55
C ALA A 73 20.57 10.78 2.10
N LEU A 74 19.90 9.80 1.51
CA LEU A 74 20.15 9.37 0.14
C LEU A 74 19.85 10.49 -0.87
N SER A 75 18.76 11.21 -0.69
CA SER A 75 18.43 12.34 -1.58
C SER A 75 19.48 13.45 -1.56
N GLN A 76 20.20 13.61 -0.44
CA GLN A 76 21.23 14.61 -0.30
C GLN A 76 22.57 14.17 -0.88
N PHE A 77 22.94 12.90 -0.71
CA PHE A 77 24.27 12.40 -1.05
C PHE A 77 24.30 11.55 -2.32
N ILE A 78 23.28 10.71 -2.56
CA ILE A 78 23.27 9.72 -3.66
C ILE A 78 21.84 9.57 -4.21
N PRO A 79 21.24 10.63 -4.79
CA PRO A 79 19.82 10.63 -5.18
C PRO A 79 19.44 9.54 -6.19
N TRP A 80 20.35 9.15 -7.08
CA TRP A 80 20.07 8.14 -8.10
C TRP A 80 19.82 6.73 -7.55
N ILE A 81 20.30 6.40 -6.34
CA ILE A 81 20.16 5.06 -5.75
C ILE A 81 18.73 4.77 -5.27
N LEU A 82 17.94 5.81 -5.04
CA LEU A 82 16.53 5.65 -4.62
C LEU A 82 15.72 4.87 -5.65
N THR A 83 15.97 5.11 -6.95
CA THR A 83 15.25 4.42 -8.03
C THR A 83 15.51 2.90 -8.04
N PRO A 84 16.75 2.40 -8.05
CA PRO A 84 17.00 0.96 -7.95
C PRO A 84 16.43 0.31 -6.68
N ILE A 85 16.49 0.98 -5.54
CA ILE A 85 15.92 0.47 -4.28
C ILE A 85 14.41 0.31 -4.42
N LEU A 86 13.71 1.31 -4.96
CA LEU A 86 12.28 1.21 -5.22
C LEU A 86 11.95 0.10 -6.22
N MET A 87 12.74 -0.07 -7.28
CA MET A 87 12.53 -1.16 -8.24
C MET A 87 12.66 -2.55 -7.61
N LEU A 88 13.58 -2.75 -6.67
CA LEU A 88 13.66 -3.99 -5.90
C LEU A 88 12.38 -4.21 -5.08
N GLY A 89 11.88 -3.17 -4.44
CA GLY A 89 10.58 -3.21 -3.73
C GLY A 89 9.41 -3.53 -4.67
N GLY A 90 9.33 -2.85 -5.80
CA GLY A 90 8.31 -3.10 -6.83
C GLY A 90 8.36 -4.54 -7.37
N THR A 91 9.57 -5.07 -7.56
CA THR A 91 9.77 -6.48 -7.95
C THR A 91 9.23 -7.45 -6.90
N TYR A 92 9.43 -7.14 -5.62
CA TYR A 92 8.87 -7.93 -4.51
C TYR A 92 7.33 -7.89 -4.50
N LEU A 93 6.72 -6.71 -4.71
CA LEU A 93 5.26 -6.58 -4.82
C LEU A 93 4.70 -7.38 -6.00
N CYS A 94 5.38 -7.34 -7.16
CA CYS A 94 5.01 -8.15 -8.32
C CYS A 94 5.05 -9.65 -7.99
N PHE A 95 6.10 -10.11 -7.30
CA PHE A 95 6.24 -11.50 -6.87
C PHE A 95 5.09 -11.89 -5.93
N GLU A 96 4.88 -11.15 -4.84
CA GLU A 96 3.85 -11.44 -3.85
C GLU A 96 2.44 -11.42 -4.47
N GLY A 97 2.14 -10.42 -5.32
CA GLY A 97 0.88 -10.35 -6.03
C GLY A 97 0.65 -11.53 -6.99
N ALA A 98 1.68 -11.91 -7.76
CA ALA A 98 1.60 -13.03 -8.70
C ALA A 98 1.50 -14.38 -7.98
N GLU A 99 2.18 -14.56 -6.84
CA GLU A 99 2.07 -15.77 -6.00
C GLU A 99 0.63 -15.95 -5.52
N LYS A 100 -0.04 -14.88 -5.09
CA LYS A 100 -1.45 -14.92 -4.70
C LYS A 100 -2.39 -15.25 -5.85
N VAL A 101 -2.12 -14.73 -7.05
CA VAL A 101 -2.86 -15.11 -8.26
C VAL A 101 -2.65 -16.57 -8.58
N TRP A 102 -1.41 -17.06 -8.48
CA TRP A 102 -1.08 -18.46 -8.71
C TRP A 102 -1.81 -19.39 -7.73
N GLU A 103 -1.79 -19.08 -6.43
CA GLU A 103 -2.51 -19.84 -5.40
C GLU A 103 -4.01 -19.92 -5.72
N ALA A 104 -4.62 -18.79 -6.14
CA ALA A 104 -6.03 -18.74 -6.50
C ALA A 104 -6.37 -19.57 -7.74
N VAL A 105 -5.50 -19.57 -8.77
CA VAL A 105 -5.73 -20.30 -10.04
C VAL A 105 -5.37 -21.79 -9.91
N ALA A 106 -4.30 -22.12 -9.21
CA ALA A 106 -3.85 -23.50 -9.05
C ALA A 106 -4.72 -24.32 -8.08
N GLY A 107 -5.72 -23.68 -7.46
CA GLY A 107 -6.63 -24.33 -6.51
C GLY A 107 -5.92 -24.80 -5.23
N HIS A 108 -4.68 -24.37 -5.03
CA HIS A 108 -3.98 -24.54 -3.77
C HIS A 108 -4.50 -23.47 -2.78
N HIS A 109 -5.80 -23.52 -2.51
CA HIS A 109 -6.27 -23.00 -1.23
C HIS A 109 -5.61 -23.93 -0.22
N GLY A 110 -4.42 -23.59 0.27
CA GLY A 110 -3.94 -24.19 1.49
C GLY A 110 -5.14 -24.14 2.43
N GLU A 111 -5.48 -25.26 3.05
CA GLU A 111 -6.51 -25.30 4.08
C GLU A 111 -6.14 -24.18 5.05
N GLU A 112 -6.67 -22.98 4.79
CA GLU A 112 -6.58 -21.89 5.74
C GLU A 112 -7.37 -22.37 6.94
N GLU A 113 -6.64 -22.89 7.94
CA GLU A 113 -7.25 -23.22 9.23
C GLU A 113 -8.14 -22.05 9.63
N PRO A 114 -9.36 -22.33 10.14
CA PRO A 114 -10.26 -21.27 10.58
C PRO A 114 -9.49 -20.31 11.47
N ALA A 115 -9.62 -19.02 11.23
CA ALA A 115 -8.85 -17.99 11.91
C ALA A 115 -8.92 -18.07 13.45
N ALA A 116 -9.95 -18.73 13.97
CA ALA A 116 -10.12 -19.01 15.40
C ALA A 116 -9.04 -19.95 15.99
N ASP A 117 -8.41 -20.80 15.17
CA ASP A 117 -7.41 -21.79 15.58
C ASP A 117 -5.97 -21.36 15.24
N ARG A 118 -5.77 -20.21 14.57
CA ARG A 118 -4.44 -19.67 14.27
C ARG A 118 -3.75 -19.23 15.55
N GLY A 119 -2.65 -19.90 15.87
CA GLY A 119 -1.85 -19.62 17.03
C GLY A 119 -1.09 -18.28 16.93
N GLU A 120 -0.52 -17.84 18.06
CA GLU A 120 0.26 -16.59 18.16
C GLU A 120 1.43 -16.52 17.15
N LYS A 121 1.95 -17.66 16.72
CA LYS A 121 3.03 -17.76 15.73
C LYS A 121 2.57 -17.33 14.34
N ASP A 122 1.34 -17.68 13.96
CA ASP A 122 0.77 -17.31 12.66
C ASP A 122 0.41 -15.83 12.62
N GLU A 123 -0.07 -15.25 13.73
CA GLU A 123 -0.29 -13.81 13.82
C GLU A 123 1.00 -13.01 13.66
N ASN A 124 2.11 -13.46 14.24
CA ASN A 124 3.39 -12.78 14.08
C ASN A 124 3.87 -12.82 12.62
N THR A 125 3.61 -13.90 11.92
CA THR A 125 3.91 -14.03 10.48
C THR A 125 3.05 -13.08 9.65
N LEU A 126 1.74 -13.00 9.92
CA LEU A 126 0.83 -12.08 9.26
C LEU A 126 1.22 -10.60 9.50
N VAL A 127 1.49 -10.24 10.75
CA VAL A 127 1.95 -8.89 11.12
C VAL A 127 3.29 -8.57 10.44
N GLY A 128 4.20 -9.53 10.38
CA GLY A 128 5.49 -9.39 9.70
C GLY A 128 5.32 -9.12 8.21
N GLY A 129 4.48 -9.90 7.53
CA GLY A 129 4.15 -9.71 6.11
C GLY A 129 3.53 -8.33 5.85
N ALA A 130 2.53 -7.95 6.65
CA ALA A 130 1.89 -6.63 6.55
C ALA A 130 2.90 -5.48 6.70
N ILE A 131 3.80 -5.56 7.69
CA ILE A 131 4.83 -4.55 7.91
C ILE A 131 5.84 -4.50 6.76
N THR A 132 6.18 -5.65 6.15
CA THR A 132 7.10 -5.71 5.01
C THR A 132 6.48 -5.07 3.77
N THR A 133 5.23 -5.38 3.46
CA THR A 133 4.52 -4.77 2.34
C THR A 133 4.34 -3.27 2.56
N ASP A 134 3.92 -2.84 3.77
CA ASP A 134 3.85 -1.41 4.14
C ASP A 134 5.20 -0.71 3.99
N PHE A 135 6.32 -1.37 4.28
CA PHE A 135 7.64 -0.78 4.13
C PHE A 135 7.90 -0.33 2.68
N ILE A 136 7.53 -1.16 1.70
CA ILE A 136 7.74 -0.87 0.29
C ILE A 136 6.81 0.26 -0.18
N LEU A 137 5.52 0.17 0.13
CA LEU A 137 4.54 1.21 -0.19
C LEU A 137 4.88 2.54 0.49
N SER A 138 5.34 2.48 1.74
CA SER A 138 5.83 3.65 2.49
C SER A 138 7.05 4.28 1.85
N ALA A 139 7.98 3.47 1.32
CA ALA A 139 9.16 4.00 0.62
C ALA A 139 8.76 4.75 -0.64
N GLU A 140 7.80 4.23 -1.41
CA GLU A 140 7.25 4.91 -2.58
C GLU A 140 6.60 6.25 -2.21
N ILE A 141 5.69 6.24 -1.21
CA ILE A 141 5.04 7.46 -0.72
C ILE A 141 6.07 8.51 -0.29
N MET A 142 7.10 8.08 0.46
CA MET A 142 8.13 8.99 0.94
C MET A 142 8.99 9.57 -0.18
N VAL A 143 9.30 8.79 -1.23
CA VAL A 143 10.07 9.28 -2.39
C VAL A 143 9.23 10.22 -3.25
N ILE A 144 7.96 9.91 -3.51
CA ILE A 144 7.05 10.82 -4.23
C ILE A 144 6.89 12.14 -3.45
N SER A 145 6.71 12.05 -2.14
CA SER A 145 6.59 13.21 -1.26
C SER A 145 7.89 14.03 -1.24
N LEU A 146 9.03 13.37 -1.17
CA LEU A 146 10.35 13.99 -1.21
C LEU A 146 10.60 14.74 -2.53
N ASN A 147 10.24 14.14 -3.65
CA ASN A 147 10.35 14.77 -4.97
C ASN A 147 9.44 16.01 -5.09
N SER A 148 8.26 15.97 -4.46
CA SER A 148 7.34 17.12 -4.43
C SER A 148 7.88 18.30 -3.62
N LEU A 149 8.86 18.06 -2.75
CA LEU A 149 9.49 19.04 -1.86
C LEU A 149 10.94 19.35 -2.27
N ALA A 150 11.33 19.04 -3.51
CA ALA A 150 12.72 19.15 -3.96
C ALA A 150 13.31 20.57 -3.82
N GLU A 151 12.47 21.60 -4.00
CA GLU A 151 12.86 23.02 -3.90
C GLU A 151 12.86 23.56 -2.45
N GLU A 152 12.34 22.80 -1.49
CA GLU A 152 12.24 23.21 -0.10
C GLU A 152 13.53 22.97 0.67
N GLY A 153 13.80 23.82 1.67
CA GLY A 153 14.94 23.64 2.57
C GLY A 153 14.86 22.37 3.40
N PHE A 154 16.00 21.81 3.80
CA PHE A 154 16.15 20.53 4.49
C PHE A 154 15.17 20.35 5.67
N TRP A 155 15.06 21.36 6.57
CA TRP A 155 14.20 21.25 7.74
C TRP A 155 12.70 21.25 7.40
N ARG A 156 12.27 22.08 6.42
CA ARG A 156 10.88 22.08 5.95
C ARG A 156 10.54 20.74 5.32
N ARG A 157 11.45 20.20 4.50
CA ARG A 157 11.32 18.89 3.89
C ARG A 157 11.18 17.78 4.93
N ALA A 158 12.05 17.76 5.93
CA ALA A 158 12.03 16.75 7.00
C ALA A 158 10.74 16.80 7.83
N ILE A 159 10.31 18.00 8.24
CA ILE A 159 9.10 18.18 9.05
C ILE A 159 7.84 17.81 8.23
N THR A 160 7.76 18.27 6.99
CA THR A 160 6.63 17.97 6.11
C THR A 160 6.51 16.47 5.86
N LEU A 161 7.61 15.77 5.55
CA LEU A 161 7.61 14.33 5.36
C LEU A 161 7.22 13.56 6.63
N ALA A 162 7.65 14.02 7.80
CA ALA A 162 7.25 13.42 9.08
C ALA A 162 5.74 13.56 9.30
N LEU A 163 5.18 14.74 9.05
CA LEU A 163 3.74 15.00 9.17
C LEU A 163 2.93 14.20 8.15
N VAL A 164 3.39 14.12 6.90
CA VAL A 164 2.78 13.28 5.85
C VAL A 164 2.77 11.82 6.29
N GLY A 165 3.88 11.30 6.79
CA GLY A 165 3.98 9.92 7.27
C GLY A 165 3.01 9.61 8.41
N ILE A 166 2.88 10.51 9.39
CA ILE A 166 1.93 10.36 10.50
C ILE A 166 0.49 10.43 9.99
N LEU A 167 0.17 11.42 9.14
CA LEU A 167 -1.17 11.63 8.61
C LEU A 167 -1.64 10.41 7.78
N ILE A 168 -0.79 9.93 6.88
CA ILE A 168 -1.10 8.77 6.05
C ILE A 168 -1.27 7.52 6.90
N THR A 169 -0.40 7.29 7.88
CA THR A 169 -0.54 6.15 8.81
C THR A 169 -1.86 6.20 9.56
N ALA A 170 -2.22 7.37 10.11
CA ALA A 170 -3.49 7.55 10.80
C ALA A 170 -4.70 7.33 9.88
N LEU A 171 -4.63 7.80 8.64
CA LEU A 171 -5.70 7.66 7.64
C LEU A 171 -5.87 6.19 7.23
N VAL A 172 -4.80 5.52 6.80
CA VAL A 172 -4.86 4.13 6.32
C VAL A 172 -5.35 3.21 7.44
N TYR A 173 -4.67 3.21 8.59
CA TYR A 173 -5.04 2.30 9.69
C TYR A 173 -6.32 2.70 10.39
N GLY A 174 -6.70 3.99 10.36
CA GLY A 174 -8.01 4.46 10.80
C GLY A 174 -9.13 3.90 9.93
N VAL A 175 -9.00 3.96 8.61
CA VAL A 175 -9.96 3.38 7.66
C VAL A 175 -10.04 1.86 7.81
N VAL A 176 -8.90 1.17 7.92
CA VAL A 176 -8.86 -0.28 8.13
C VAL A 176 -9.56 -0.67 9.44
N ALA A 177 -9.27 0.03 10.54
CA ALA A 177 -9.92 -0.20 11.83
C ALA A 177 -11.43 0.04 11.77
N LEU A 178 -11.88 1.05 11.02
CA LEU A 178 -13.30 1.33 10.80
C LEU A 178 -13.98 0.19 10.02
N ILE A 179 -13.37 -0.25 8.92
CA ILE A 179 -13.89 -1.35 8.08
C ILE A 179 -14.05 -2.61 8.93
N VAL A 180 -13.01 -3.00 9.65
CA VAL A 180 -12.99 -4.20 10.47
C VAL A 180 -14.02 -4.12 11.61
N LYS A 181 -14.25 -2.95 12.21
CA LYS A 181 -15.26 -2.75 13.25
C LYS A 181 -16.70 -2.62 12.76
N MET A 182 -16.92 -2.47 11.48
CA MET A 182 -18.29 -2.45 10.92
C MET A 182 -19.06 -3.73 11.18
N ASP A 183 -18.39 -4.87 11.27
CA ASP A 183 -19.02 -6.16 11.59
C ASP A 183 -19.56 -6.19 13.03
N ASP A 184 -18.75 -5.80 14.00
CA ASP A 184 -19.15 -5.69 15.41
C ASP A 184 -20.34 -4.73 15.61
N VAL A 185 -20.31 -3.59 14.88
CA VAL A 185 -21.41 -2.61 14.91
C VAL A 185 -22.67 -3.22 14.27
N GLY A 186 -22.50 -3.95 13.17
CA GLY A 186 -23.58 -4.66 12.51
C GLY A 186 -24.27 -5.69 13.42
N LEU A 187 -23.48 -6.48 14.14
CA LEU A 187 -23.99 -7.46 15.12
C LEU A 187 -24.79 -6.79 16.23
N LYS A 188 -24.27 -5.73 16.84
CA LYS A 188 -24.96 -4.96 17.89
C LYS A 188 -26.27 -4.34 17.39
N LEU A 189 -26.28 -3.79 16.18
CA LEU A 189 -27.48 -3.22 15.58
C LEU A 189 -28.52 -4.30 15.26
N LYS A 190 -28.10 -5.51 14.93
CA LYS A 190 -29.00 -6.66 14.64
C LYS A 190 -29.77 -7.13 15.88
N GLU A 191 -29.22 -6.92 17.09
CA GLU A 191 -29.90 -7.19 18.35
C GLU A 191 -30.99 -6.16 18.66
N GLY A 192 -30.96 -4.99 18.01
CA GLY A 192 -31.94 -3.92 18.16
C GLY A 192 -33.28 -4.19 17.50
N LYS A 193 -34.19 -3.20 17.56
CA LYS A 193 -35.55 -3.28 16.96
C LYS A 193 -35.68 -2.30 15.79
N GLY A 194 -36.59 -2.61 14.86
CA GLY A 194 -36.92 -1.71 13.73
C GLY A 194 -35.83 -1.56 12.68
N ALA A 195 -35.62 -0.34 12.19
CA ALA A 195 -34.66 -0.05 11.12
C ALA A 195 -33.21 -0.39 11.48
N GLY A 196 -32.81 -0.31 12.76
CA GLY A 196 -31.49 -0.70 13.23
C GLY A 196 -31.20 -2.18 12.98
N ARG A 197 -32.17 -3.06 13.19
CA ARG A 197 -32.04 -4.50 12.93
C ARG A 197 -31.82 -4.80 11.44
N ALA A 198 -32.54 -4.10 10.56
CA ALA A 198 -32.37 -4.26 9.12
C ALA A 198 -30.99 -3.79 8.65
N LEU A 199 -30.53 -2.64 9.11
CA LEU A 199 -29.19 -2.11 8.86
C LEU A 199 -28.10 -3.04 9.40
N GLY A 200 -28.24 -3.54 10.63
CA GLY A 200 -27.31 -4.51 11.20
C GLY A 200 -27.21 -5.80 10.40
N GLY A 201 -28.38 -6.32 9.95
CA GLY A 201 -28.41 -7.48 9.05
C GLY A 201 -27.72 -7.25 7.71
N LEU A 202 -27.89 -6.06 7.12
CA LEU A 202 -27.21 -5.67 5.87
C LEU A 202 -25.70 -5.58 6.06
N LEU A 203 -25.23 -4.92 7.13
CA LEU A 203 -23.81 -4.78 7.43
C LEU A 203 -23.14 -6.14 7.59
N VAL A 204 -23.68 -7.02 8.44
CA VAL A 204 -23.14 -8.38 8.64
C VAL A 204 -23.13 -9.20 7.34
N ALA A 205 -24.17 -9.09 6.51
CA ALA A 205 -24.22 -9.79 5.22
C ALA A 205 -23.28 -9.21 4.16
N ALA A 206 -22.97 -7.91 4.25
CA ALA A 206 -22.08 -7.23 3.31
C ALA A 206 -20.59 -7.46 3.64
N MET A 207 -20.23 -7.67 4.92
CA MET A 207 -18.84 -7.77 5.36
C MET A 207 -18.02 -8.84 4.63
N PRO A 208 -18.47 -10.11 4.49
CA PRO A 208 -17.68 -11.11 3.77
C PRO A 208 -17.42 -10.73 2.31
N LYS A 209 -18.41 -10.09 1.66
CA LYS A 209 -18.26 -9.61 0.28
C LYS A 209 -17.30 -8.44 0.18
N LEU A 210 -17.36 -7.51 1.13
CA LEU A 210 -16.46 -6.36 1.22
C LEU A 210 -15.02 -6.83 1.42
N LEU A 211 -14.78 -7.75 2.36
CA LEU A 211 -13.46 -8.29 2.63
C LEU A 211 -12.90 -9.08 1.44
N ALA A 212 -13.73 -9.89 0.78
CA ALA A 212 -13.34 -10.58 -0.45
C ALA A 212 -13.00 -9.60 -1.58
N ALA A 213 -13.81 -8.55 -1.76
CA ALA A 213 -13.53 -7.50 -2.74
C ALA A 213 -12.21 -6.76 -2.43
N LEU A 214 -11.99 -6.39 -1.16
CA LEU A 214 -10.74 -5.76 -0.72
C LEU A 214 -9.53 -6.65 -0.94
N SER A 215 -9.65 -7.96 -0.72
CA SER A 215 -8.57 -8.91 -1.00
C SER A 215 -8.20 -8.94 -2.48
N VAL A 216 -9.20 -8.99 -3.38
CA VAL A 216 -8.97 -8.95 -4.84
C VAL A 216 -8.36 -7.61 -5.27
N ILE A 217 -8.90 -6.51 -4.77
CA ILE A 217 -8.39 -5.16 -5.05
C ILE A 217 -6.95 -5.03 -4.55
N GLY A 218 -6.66 -5.54 -3.34
CA GLY A 218 -5.32 -5.50 -2.77
C GLY A 218 -4.28 -6.27 -3.60
N ILE A 219 -4.64 -7.46 -4.12
CA ILE A 219 -3.77 -8.22 -5.04
C ILE A 219 -3.55 -7.44 -6.34
N ALA A 220 -4.61 -6.88 -6.92
CA ALA A 220 -4.52 -6.07 -8.12
C ALA A 220 -3.66 -4.82 -7.91
N ALA A 221 -3.81 -4.16 -6.75
CA ALA A 221 -3.01 -3.00 -6.37
C ALA A 221 -1.52 -3.33 -6.26
N MET A 222 -1.15 -4.46 -5.64
CA MET A 222 0.25 -4.88 -5.56
C MET A 222 0.89 -5.08 -6.94
N LEU A 223 0.15 -5.69 -7.88
CA LEU A 223 0.62 -5.90 -9.25
C LEU A 223 0.74 -4.59 -10.02
N TRP A 224 -0.24 -3.72 -9.89
CA TRP A 224 -0.25 -2.41 -10.52
C TRP A 224 0.86 -1.52 -9.98
N VAL A 225 0.97 -1.35 -8.65
CA VAL A 225 2.00 -0.51 -8.03
C VAL A 225 3.38 -1.07 -8.32
N GLY A 226 3.59 -2.37 -8.15
CA GLY A 226 4.86 -3.00 -8.47
C GLY A 226 5.26 -2.81 -9.93
N GLY A 227 4.33 -3.00 -10.86
CA GLY A 227 4.56 -2.77 -12.29
C GLY A 227 4.83 -1.30 -12.62
N HIS A 228 4.11 -0.36 -12.01
CA HIS A 228 4.32 1.08 -12.18
C HIS A 228 5.70 1.51 -11.70
N ILE A 229 6.12 1.06 -10.51
CA ILE A 229 7.48 1.31 -9.98
C ILE A 229 8.56 0.82 -10.96
N LEU A 230 8.36 -0.34 -11.58
CA LEU A 230 9.32 -0.89 -12.55
C LEU A 230 9.35 -0.07 -13.83
N LEU A 231 8.20 0.36 -14.36
CA LEU A 231 8.11 1.20 -15.56
C LEU A 231 8.77 2.56 -15.35
N ASP A 232 8.39 3.25 -14.29
CA ASP A 232 8.92 4.58 -13.95
C ASP A 232 10.41 4.49 -13.61
N GLY A 233 10.81 3.47 -12.84
CA GLY A 233 12.19 3.22 -12.50
C GLY A 233 13.07 2.96 -13.72
N ALA A 234 12.60 2.13 -14.65
CA ALA A 234 13.32 1.87 -15.91
C ALA A 234 13.49 3.15 -16.74
N ALA A 235 12.46 3.97 -16.84
CA ALA A 235 12.52 5.24 -17.55
C ALA A 235 13.51 6.21 -16.90
N LYS A 236 13.53 6.33 -15.57
CA LYS A 236 14.49 7.15 -14.82
C LYS A 236 15.94 6.66 -14.95
N LEU A 237 16.16 5.38 -15.17
CA LEU A 237 17.47 4.79 -15.44
C LEU A 237 17.88 4.85 -16.94
N GLY A 238 17.08 5.50 -17.78
CA GLY A 238 17.39 5.74 -19.20
C GLY A 238 16.72 4.77 -20.18
N TRP A 239 15.93 3.80 -19.70
CA TRP A 239 15.16 2.89 -20.55
C TRP A 239 13.67 3.25 -20.58
N GLY A 240 13.34 4.38 -21.23
CA GLY A 240 11.98 4.93 -21.29
C GLY A 240 11.04 4.26 -22.29
N VAL A 241 11.51 3.29 -23.11
CA VAL A 241 10.69 2.66 -24.14
C VAL A 241 9.42 1.98 -23.60
N PRO A 242 9.48 1.15 -22.53
CA PRO A 242 8.28 0.51 -22.01
C PRO A 242 7.24 1.52 -21.50
N LEU A 243 7.68 2.54 -20.76
CA LEU A 243 6.80 3.60 -20.26
C LEU A 243 6.18 4.40 -21.42
N GLY A 244 6.98 4.72 -22.44
CA GLY A 244 6.51 5.42 -23.65
C GLY A 244 5.45 4.63 -24.41
N LEU A 245 5.55 3.31 -24.48
CA LEU A 245 4.52 2.46 -25.07
C LEU A 245 3.22 2.49 -24.27
N VAL A 246 3.30 2.42 -22.94
CA VAL A 246 2.14 2.50 -22.06
C VAL A 246 1.44 3.86 -22.20
N HIS A 247 2.19 4.96 -22.14
CA HIS A 247 1.65 6.30 -22.35
C HIS A 247 1.06 6.46 -23.77
N GLY A 248 1.71 5.91 -24.79
CA GLY A 248 1.19 5.95 -26.16
C GLY A 248 -0.17 5.24 -26.29
N LEU A 249 -0.33 4.09 -25.64
CA LEU A 249 -1.62 3.38 -25.57
C LEU A 249 -2.67 4.17 -24.80
N ALA A 250 -2.30 4.72 -23.64
CA ALA A 250 -3.19 5.50 -22.78
C ALA A 250 -3.68 6.78 -23.47
N HIS A 251 -2.78 7.50 -24.17
CA HIS A 251 -3.14 8.71 -24.94
C HIS A 251 -4.16 8.48 -26.05
N THR A 252 -4.27 7.26 -26.59
CA THR A 252 -5.33 6.97 -27.57
C THR A 252 -6.73 7.13 -26.99
N THR A 253 -6.86 6.97 -25.67
CA THR A 253 -8.14 7.11 -24.94
C THR A 253 -8.43 8.54 -24.48
N ALA A 254 -7.41 9.41 -24.44
CA ALA A 254 -7.54 10.81 -24.01
C ALA A 254 -8.52 11.64 -24.88
N SER A 255 -8.74 11.22 -26.14
CA SER A 255 -9.65 11.88 -27.07
C SER A 255 -11.14 11.68 -26.76
N VAL A 256 -11.50 10.82 -25.78
CA VAL A 256 -12.89 10.56 -25.42
C VAL A 256 -13.45 11.73 -24.59
N PRO A 257 -14.51 12.42 -25.07
CA PRO A 257 -15.09 13.54 -24.33
C PRO A 257 -15.58 13.10 -22.94
N VAL A 258 -15.29 13.92 -21.89
CA VAL A 258 -15.72 13.74 -20.49
C VAL A 258 -15.01 12.61 -19.71
N ALA A 259 -14.57 11.53 -20.38
CA ALA A 259 -13.99 10.36 -19.71
C ALA A 259 -12.49 10.12 -20.04
N GLY A 260 -11.88 10.95 -20.89
CA GLY A 260 -10.53 10.74 -21.43
C GLY A 260 -9.46 10.56 -20.35
N GLU A 261 -9.37 11.46 -19.39
CA GLU A 261 -8.41 11.39 -18.29
C GLU A 261 -8.60 10.15 -17.41
N THR A 262 -9.85 9.77 -17.13
CA THR A 262 -10.14 8.58 -16.34
C THR A 262 -9.78 7.31 -17.11
N LEU A 263 -10.07 7.27 -18.40
CA LEU A 263 -9.72 6.14 -19.26
C LEU A 263 -8.20 6.01 -19.45
N GLU A 264 -7.50 7.13 -19.60
CA GLU A 264 -6.05 7.18 -19.66
C GLU A 264 -5.44 6.57 -18.40
N TRP A 265 -5.87 7.02 -17.23
CA TRP A 265 -5.44 6.44 -15.94
C TRP A 265 -5.76 4.94 -15.82
N VAL A 266 -6.95 4.50 -16.25
CA VAL A 266 -7.34 3.08 -16.22
C VAL A 266 -6.43 2.25 -17.13
N VAL A 267 -6.11 2.74 -18.33
CA VAL A 267 -5.24 2.03 -19.25
C VAL A 267 -3.81 1.94 -18.72
N GLU A 268 -3.26 3.02 -18.17
CA GLU A 268 -1.93 3.02 -17.53
C GLU A 268 -1.87 2.03 -16.36
N THR A 269 -2.89 2.06 -15.51
CA THR A 269 -3.02 1.15 -14.36
C THR A 269 -3.11 -0.31 -14.81
N ALA A 270 -3.94 -0.60 -15.82
CA ALA A 270 -4.08 -1.94 -16.36
C ALA A 270 -2.78 -2.45 -17.01
N CYS A 271 -2.10 -1.63 -17.79
CA CYS A 271 -0.82 -1.97 -18.41
C CYS A 271 0.26 -2.24 -17.34
N SER A 272 0.30 -1.41 -16.30
CA SER A 272 1.20 -1.59 -15.16
C SER A 272 0.91 -2.90 -14.42
N ALA A 273 -0.36 -3.23 -14.18
CA ALA A 273 -0.76 -4.48 -13.53
C ALA A 273 -0.39 -5.71 -14.38
N VAL A 274 -0.59 -5.66 -15.70
CA VAL A 274 -0.20 -6.74 -16.62
C VAL A 274 1.32 -6.94 -16.61
N LEU A 275 2.10 -5.86 -16.64
CA LEU A 275 3.56 -5.95 -16.52
C LEU A 275 3.97 -6.53 -15.17
N GLY A 276 3.37 -6.05 -14.08
CA GLY A 276 3.62 -6.56 -12.73
C GLY A 276 3.33 -8.05 -12.62
N LEU A 277 2.20 -8.50 -13.18
CA LEU A 277 1.85 -9.92 -13.24
C LEU A 277 2.86 -10.72 -14.07
N ALA A 278 3.28 -10.21 -15.23
CA ALA A 278 4.24 -10.89 -16.08
C ALA A 278 5.60 -11.05 -15.38
N VAL A 279 6.13 -9.98 -14.78
CA VAL A 279 7.39 -10.01 -14.02
C VAL A 279 7.25 -10.94 -12.81
N GLY A 280 6.17 -10.80 -12.04
CA GLY A 280 5.90 -11.63 -10.88
C GLY A 280 5.76 -13.11 -11.23
N ALA A 281 5.04 -13.44 -12.32
CA ALA A 281 4.88 -14.81 -12.79
C ALA A 281 6.23 -15.45 -13.18
N VAL A 282 7.11 -14.70 -13.83
CA VAL A 282 8.47 -15.18 -14.13
C VAL A 282 9.23 -15.49 -12.85
N ILE A 283 9.15 -14.62 -11.85
CA ILE A 283 9.85 -14.85 -10.57
C ILE A 283 9.25 -16.05 -9.83
N VAL A 284 7.92 -16.15 -9.76
CA VAL A 284 7.23 -17.32 -9.17
C VAL A 284 7.66 -18.61 -9.87
N ALA A 285 7.69 -18.62 -11.21
CA ALA A 285 8.14 -19.78 -11.97
C ALA A 285 9.59 -20.16 -11.63
N VAL A 286 10.49 -19.18 -11.57
CA VAL A 286 11.89 -19.40 -11.20
C VAL A 286 12.00 -19.96 -9.77
N VAL A 287 11.29 -19.39 -8.81
CA VAL A 287 11.30 -19.84 -7.40
C VAL A 287 10.77 -21.25 -7.26
N HIS A 288 9.70 -21.62 -8.01
CA HIS A 288 9.15 -23.00 -7.98
C HIS A 288 10.02 -24.02 -8.73
N LEU A 289 10.82 -23.59 -9.71
CA LEU A 289 11.77 -24.46 -10.41
C LEU A 289 13.04 -24.74 -9.60
N ILE A 290 13.35 -23.91 -8.59
CA ILE A 290 14.47 -24.18 -7.69
C ILE A 290 14.04 -25.25 -6.69
N PRO A 291 14.60 -26.48 -6.75
CA PRO A 291 14.21 -27.53 -5.81
C PRO A 291 14.54 -27.06 -4.39
N LYS A 292 13.51 -27.00 -3.53
CA LYS A 292 13.71 -26.80 -2.09
C LYS A 292 14.63 -27.91 -1.61
N ARG A 293 15.92 -27.59 -1.35
CA ARG A 293 16.81 -28.52 -0.65
C ARG A 293 16.10 -28.90 0.64
N ALA A 294 15.68 -30.16 0.75
CA ALA A 294 15.13 -30.70 1.98
C ALA A 294 16.14 -30.38 3.09
N ALA A 295 15.70 -29.61 4.07
CA ALA A 295 16.47 -29.45 5.29
C ALA A 295 16.57 -30.83 5.91
N GLU A 296 17.76 -31.41 5.87
CA GLU A 296 18.09 -32.68 6.50
C GLU A 296 17.80 -32.53 8.01
N PRO A 297 16.97 -33.41 8.62
CA PRO A 297 16.70 -33.28 10.04
C PRO A 297 18.02 -33.52 10.78
N ALA A 298 18.45 -32.51 11.53
CA ALA A 298 19.61 -32.64 12.43
C ALA A 298 19.34 -33.81 13.40
N ARG A 299 20.17 -34.82 13.29
CA ARG A 299 20.26 -35.94 14.23
C ARG A 299 20.78 -35.49 15.57
#